data_bd0a812fb109b03288d3c6674b7bf3e2
#
_entry.id   bd0a812fb109b03288d3c6674b7bf3e2
#
_cell.length_a   1.000
_cell.length_b   1.000
_cell.length_c   1.000
_cell.angle_alpha   90.00
_cell.angle_beta   90.00
_cell.angle_gamma   90.00
#
_symmetry.space_group_name_H-M   'P 1'
#
loop_
_entity.id
_entity.type
_entity.pdbx_description
1 polymer ?
#
loop_
_entity_poly.entity_id
_entity_poly.type
_entity_poly.pdbx_seq_one_letter_code
_entity_poly.pdbx_strand_id
1 'polypeptide(L)'
;MSDHKIKNKESLLSHGDAGAKAQVLELTERVLQRLDARKRLHEMMHREGSELVIGRRRHDLSRYRHVYAFSSGKAGNHMARAFEDLLGEYLTLGVTIIKLRDEEDVYRKTEVYVGGHPLPNEEGIRGCQRMIDIAEQMGPDKMVLSLTWAAAVPN
;
A
#
# COMPACT_ATOMS: atom_id res chain seq x y z
N MET A 1 -14.76 0.39 -13.37
CA MET A 1 -15.22 0.21 -11.98
C MET A 1 -15.23 1.57 -11.30
N SER A 2 -16.27 1.89 -10.54
CA SER A 2 -16.44 3.21 -9.90
C SER A 2 -15.36 3.40 -8.82
N ASP A 3 -14.55 4.46 -8.94
CA ASP A 3 -13.48 4.82 -7.99
C ASP A 3 -14.04 5.51 -6.71
N HIS A 4 -15.34 5.29 -6.41
CA HIS A 4 -15.99 5.88 -5.24
C HIS A 4 -15.59 5.14 -3.96
N LYS A 5 -15.08 5.91 -2.99
CA LYS A 5 -14.72 5.41 -1.65
C LYS A 5 -15.91 5.24 -0.73
N ILE A 6 -16.97 6.05 -0.92
CA ILE A 6 -18.20 5.97 -0.16
C ILE A 6 -19.20 5.08 -0.90
N LYS A 7 -19.26 3.79 -0.50
CA LYS A 7 -20.05 2.76 -1.19
C LYS A 7 -21.57 2.87 -0.90
N ASN A 8 -21.97 3.45 0.23
CA ASN A 8 -23.37 3.57 0.69
C ASN A 8 -23.97 4.97 0.54
N LYS A 9 -23.51 5.75 -0.43
CA LYS A 9 -23.90 7.15 -0.64
C LYS A 9 -25.43 7.30 -0.79
N GLU A 10 -26.10 6.44 -1.53
CA GLU A 10 -27.55 6.49 -1.74
C GLU A 10 -28.31 6.32 -0.42
N SER A 11 -27.92 5.34 0.40
CA SER A 11 -28.52 5.12 1.72
C SER A 11 -28.33 6.32 2.65
N LEU A 12 -27.18 6.98 2.60
CA LEU A 12 -26.91 8.18 3.41
C LEU A 12 -27.76 9.37 2.98
N LEU A 13 -28.13 9.47 1.72
CA LEU A 13 -28.96 10.55 1.15
C LEU A 13 -30.47 10.30 1.31
N SER A 14 -30.90 9.09 1.66
CA SER A 14 -32.32 8.72 1.70
C SER A 14 -33.13 9.36 2.85
N HIS A 15 -32.49 10.04 3.80
CA HIS A 15 -33.16 10.64 4.96
C HIS A 15 -32.46 11.93 5.40
N GLY A 16 -33.23 12.83 6.04
CA GLY A 16 -32.80 14.13 6.50
C GLY A 16 -32.57 15.13 5.35
N ASP A 17 -31.73 16.15 5.55
CA ASP A 17 -31.40 17.14 4.52
C ASP A 17 -30.46 16.53 3.47
N ALA A 18 -31.03 16.06 2.37
CA ALA A 18 -30.27 15.44 1.27
C ALA A 18 -29.31 16.43 0.60
N GLY A 19 -29.65 17.73 0.54
CA GLY A 19 -28.80 18.75 -0.08
C GLY A 19 -27.53 19.01 0.71
N ALA A 20 -27.65 19.25 2.02
CA ALA A 20 -26.51 19.42 2.90
C ALA A 20 -25.63 18.16 2.96
N LYS A 21 -26.26 16.98 3.06
CA LYS A 21 -25.54 15.72 3.05
C LYS A 21 -24.78 15.47 1.77
N ALA A 22 -25.35 15.81 0.59
CA ALA A 22 -24.67 15.64 -0.69
C ALA A 22 -23.35 16.44 -0.74
N GLN A 23 -23.38 17.69 -0.26
CA GLN A 23 -22.17 18.54 -0.22
C GLN A 23 -21.07 17.95 0.71
N VAL A 24 -21.47 17.50 1.90
CA VAL A 24 -20.53 16.87 2.85
C VAL A 24 -19.95 15.58 2.28
N LEU A 25 -20.80 14.72 1.68
CA LEU A 25 -20.34 13.47 1.06
C LEU A 25 -19.42 13.71 -0.11
N GLU A 26 -19.68 14.73 -0.93
CA GLU A 26 -18.77 15.09 -2.03
C GLU A 26 -17.42 15.57 -1.54
N LEU A 27 -17.40 16.43 -0.52
CA LEU A 27 -16.15 16.87 0.09
C LEU A 27 -15.38 15.69 0.69
N THR A 28 -16.07 14.81 1.44
CA THR A 28 -15.48 13.62 2.04
C THR A 28 -14.91 12.68 0.98
N GLU A 29 -15.63 12.43 -0.10
CA GLU A 29 -15.17 11.61 -1.22
C GLU A 29 -13.87 12.15 -1.82
N ARG A 30 -13.80 13.47 -2.08
CA ARG A 30 -12.60 14.14 -2.59
C ARG A 30 -11.40 14.00 -1.64
N VAL A 31 -11.64 14.14 -0.33
CA VAL A 31 -10.59 13.96 0.68
C VAL A 31 -10.10 12.52 0.70
N LEU A 32 -10.99 11.54 0.73
CA LEU A 32 -10.63 10.12 0.72
C LEU A 32 -9.84 9.72 -0.53
N GLN A 33 -10.24 10.24 -1.70
CA GLN A 33 -9.51 10.00 -2.95
C GLN A 33 -8.09 10.60 -2.93
N ARG A 34 -7.92 11.78 -2.29
CA ARG A 34 -6.58 12.40 -2.13
C ARG A 34 -5.70 11.68 -1.12
N LEU A 35 -6.30 10.99 -0.15
CA LEU A 35 -5.57 10.21 0.86
C LEU A 35 -5.29 8.76 0.41
N ASP A 36 -5.67 8.39 -0.82
CA ASP A 36 -5.40 7.06 -1.35
C ASP A 36 -3.89 6.83 -1.49
N ALA A 37 -3.35 5.92 -0.65
CA ALA A 37 -1.91 5.65 -0.60
C ALA A 37 -1.37 5.11 -1.93
N ARG A 38 -2.16 4.31 -2.69
CA ARG A 38 -1.74 3.80 -4.00
C ARG A 38 -1.54 4.94 -5.00
N LYS A 39 -2.52 5.87 -5.09
CA LYS A 39 -2.41 7.06 -5.95
C LYS A 39 -1.21 7.92 -5.56
N ARG A 40 -1.04 8.17 -4.27
CA ARG A 40 0.08 8.96 -3.77
C ARG A 40 1.44 8.35 -4.10
N LEU A 41 1.55 7.04 -4.02
CA LEU A 41 2.79 6.37 -4.41
C LEU A 41 3.07 6.49 -5.90
N HIS A 42 2.06 6.37 -6.76
CA HIS A 42 2.22 6.59 -8.21
C HIS A 42 2.54 8.05 -8.58
N GLU A 43 2.13 9.03 -7.76
CA GLU A 43 2.55 10.43 -7.93
C GLU A 43 4.01 10.67 -7.50
N MET A 44 4.49 9.91 -6.49
CA MET A 44 5.85 10.05 -5.96
C MET A 44 6.88 9.17 -6.67
N MET A 45 6.42 8.07 -7.25
CA MET A 45 7.25 7.06 -7.88
C MET A 45 6.62 6.63 -9.21
N HIS A 46 7.47 6.46 -10.22
CA HIS A 46 7.06 5.88 -11.50
C HIS A 46 8.22 5.07 -12.09
N ARG A 47 7.90 4.20 -13.04
CA ARG A 47 8.90 3.38 -13.71
C ARG A 47 8.97 3.72 -15.19
N GLU A 48 10.20 3.89 -15.69
CA GLU A 48 10.55 4.13 -17.10
C GLU A 48 11.48 2.97 -17.55
N GLY A 49 10.91 1.96 -18.20
CA GLY A 49 11.67 0.75 -18.56
C GLY A 49 12.20 0.01 -17.33
N SER A 50 13.51 -0.10 -17.18
CA SER A 50 14.18 -0.67 -16.00
C SER A 50 14.41 0.35 -14.88
N GLU A 51 14.21 1.64 -15.11
CA GLU A 51 14.47 2.67 -14.12
C GLU A 51 13.25 2.95 -13.25
N LEU A 52 13.37 2.75 -11.93
CA LEU A 52 12.43 3.23 -10.94
C LEU A 52 12.84 4.64 -10.49
N VAL A 53 11.96 5.61 -10.71
CA VAL A 53 12.14 7.00 -10.31
C VAL A 53 11.40 7.24 -9.01
N ILE A 54 12.11 7.71 -7.97
CA ILE A 54 11.55 8.06 -6.66
C ILE A 54 11.91 9.52 -6.37
N GLY A 55 10.97 10.42 -6.52
CA GLY A 55 11.22 11.85 -6.44
C GLY A 55 12.26 12.29 -7.48
N ARG A 56 13.46 12.64 -7.02
CA ARG A 56 14.58 13.04 -7.92
C ARG A 56 15.62 11.94 -8.16
N ARG A 57 15.45 10.78 -7.55
CA ARG A 57 16.43 9.69 -7.64
C ARG A 57 15.96 8.66 -8.64
N ARG A 58 16.93 8.11 -9.40
CA ARG A 58 16.73 7.03 -10.36
C ARG A 58 17.46 5.78 -9.89
N HIS A 59 16.78 4.65 -9.95
CA HIS A 59 17.31 3.35 -9.58
C HIS A 59 17.10 2.38 -10.73
N ASP A 60 18.17 1.92 -11.35
CA ASP A 60 18.10 0.91 -12.40
C ASP A 60 17.88 -0.47 -11.78
N LEU A 61 16.64 -0.97 -11.89
CA LEU A 61 16.23 -2.25 -11.33
C LEU A 61 16.92 -3.44 -11.99
N SER A 62 17.40 -3.30 -13.25
CA SER A 62 18.11 -4.36 -13.96
C SER A 62 19.46 -4.72 -13.36
N ARG A 63 20.01 -3.84 -12.52
CA ARG A 63 21.26 -4.07 -11.78
C ARG A 63 21.12 -5.02 -10.60
N TYR A 64 19.89 -5.30 -10.18
CA TYR A 64 19.62 -6.15 -9.03
C TYR A 64 19.07 -7.49 -9.49
N ARG A 65 19.63 -8.56 -8.97
CA ARG A 65 19.15 -9.93 -9.20
C ARG A 65 17.81 -10.16 -8.51
N HIS A 66 17.61 -9.54 -7.35
CA HIS A 66 16.39 -9.63 -6.58
C HIS A 66 15.94 -8.25 -6.07
N VAL A 67 14.67 -7.96 -6.26
CA VAL A 67 14.01 -6.75 -5.75
C VAL A 67 12.89 -7.18 -4.83
N TYR A 68 12.95 -6.73 -3.59
CA TYR A 68 11.94 -7.00 -2.56
C TYR A 68 11.17 -5.73 -2.21
N ALA A 69 9.91 -5.90 -1.81
CA ALA A 69 9.08 -4.80 -1.37
C ALA A 69 8.39 -5.14 -0.05
N PHE A 70 8.60 -4.29 0.98
CA PHE A 70 7.97 -4.44 2.27
C PHE A 70 6.96 -3.33 2.49
N SER A 71 5.78 -3.68 3.00
CA SER A 71 4.80 -2.68 3.41
C SER A 71 4.13 -3.09 4.72
N SER A 72 3.84 -2.10 5.57
CA SER A 72 3.16 -2.36 6.84
C SER A 72 2.26 -1.20 7.27
N GLY A 73 1.22 -1.53 8.04
CA GLY A 73 0.29 -0.57 8.61
C GLY A 73 -1.07 -0.54 7.93
N LYS A 74 -1.89 0.47 8.27
CA LYS A 74 -3.29 0.56 7.82
C LYS A 74 -3.46 0.68 6.30
N ALA A 75 -2.47 1.21 5.60
CA ALA A 75 -2.46 1.34 4.14
C ALA A 75 -1.58 0.27 3.46
N GLY A 76 -1.18 -0.78 4.20
CA GLY A 76 -0.27 -1.82 3.71
C GLY A 76 -0.73 -2.48 2.41
N ASN A 77 -2.02 -2.80 2.29
CA ASN A 77 -2.60 -3.36 1.08
C ASN A 77 -2.49 -2.41 -0.14
N HIS A 78 -2.81 -1.12 0.03
CA HIS A 78 -2.65 -0.13 -1.04
C HIS A 78 -1.19 0.05 -1.45
N MET A 79 -0.27 0.03 -0.49
CA MET A 79 1.17 0.12 -0.75
C MET A 79 1.69 -1.13 -1.47
N ALA A 80 1.28 -2.32 -1.05
CA ALA A 80 1.65 -3.57 -1.69
C ALA A 80 1.20 -3.64 -3.16
N ARG A 81 -0.04 -3.21 -3.44
CA ARG A 81 -0.55 -3.10 -4.82
C ARG A 81 0.25 -2.10 -5.64
N ALA A 82 0.58 -0.92 -5.08
CA ALA A 82 1.40 0.06 -5.77
C ALA A 82 2.80 -0.51 -6.11
N PHE A 83 3.40 -1.28 -5.21
CA PHE A 83 4.68 -1.95 -5.48
C PHE A 83 4.56 -3.00 -6.60
N GLU A 84 3.50 -3.81 -6.62
CA GLU A 84 3.29 -4.76 -7.72
C GLU A 84 3.09 -4.06 -9.07
N ASP A 85 2.35 -2.95 -9.09
CA ASP A 85 2.16 -2.15 -10.31
C ASP A 85 3.47 -1.53 -10.79
N LEU A 86 4.24 -0.91 -9.88
CA LEU A 86 5.44 -0.16 -10.21
C LEU A 86 6.62 -1.07 -10.55
N LEU A 87 6.81 -2.13 -9.79
CA LEU A 87 7.96 -3.02 -9.95
C LEU A 87 7.73 -4.11 -11.01
N GLY A 88 6.47 -4.57 -11.15
CA GLY A 88 6.07 -5.52 -12.18
C GLY A 88 6.93 -6.78 -12.21
N GLU A 89 7.57 -7.02 -13.36
CA GLU A 89 8.46 -8.17 -13.58
C GLU A 89 9.70 -8.17 -12.69
N TYR A 90 10.21 -7.00 -12.28
CA TYR A 90 11.38 -6.86 -11.42
C TYR A 90 11.11 -7.26 -9.98
N LEU A 91 9.86 -7.18 -9.50
CA LEU A 91 9.52 -7.63 -8.16
C LEU A 91 9.78 -9.13 -8.01
N THR A 92 10.69 -9.50 -7.13
CA THR A 92 10.95 -10.89 -6.77
C THR A 92 9.90 -11.37 -5.77
N LEU A 93 9.70 -10.60 -4.69
CA LEU A 93 8.76 -10.91 -3.63
C LEU A 93 8.38 -9.65 -2.87
N GLY A 94 7.08 -9.47 -2.62
CA GLY A 94 6.54 -8.53 -1.66
C GLY A 94 6.21 -9.22 -0.33
N VAL A 95 6.35 -8.51 0.78
CA VAL A 95 5.81 -8.92 2.09
C VAL A 95 5.02 -7.75 2.66
N THR A 96 3.76 -7.97 2.97
CA THR A 96 2.91 -6.95 3.57
C THR A 96 2.26 -7.41 4.87
N ILE A 97 2.25 -6.50 5.86
CA ILE A 97 1.52 -6.71 7.12
C ILE A 97 0.39 -5.69 7.17
N ILE A 98 -0.84 -6.17 7.11
CA ILE A 98 -2.06 -5.37 7.00
C ILE A 98 -2.95 -5.59 8.23
N LYS A 99 -3.86 -4.65 8.47
CA LYS A 99 -4.86 -4.78 9.55
C LYS A 99 -6.02 -5.68 9.13
N LEU A 100 -6.46 -5.56 7.89
CA LEU A 100 -7.63 -6.26 7.35
C LEU A 100 -7.38 -6.58 5.88
N ARG A 101 -7.72 -7.77 5.47
CA ARG A 101 -7.67 -8.21 4.08
C ARG A 101 -8.98 -7.86 3.40
N ASP A 102 -8.91 -7.11 2.30
CA ASP A 102 -10.06 -6.90 1.44
C ASP A 102 -10.24 -8.11 0.50
N GLU A 103 -11.48 -8.49 0.23
CA GLU A 103 -11.80 -9.61 -0.69
C GLU A 103 -11.28 -9.36 -2.12
N GLU A 104 -11.16 -8.09 -2.51
CA GLU A 104 -10.62 -7.66 -3.81
C GLU A 104 -9.08 -7.67 -3.86
N ASP A 105 -8.40 -7.96 -2.73
CA ASP A 105 -6.94 -7.96 -2.66
C ASP A 105 -6.34 -9.22 -3.29
N VAL A 106 -6.07 -9.13 -4.59
CA VAL A 106 -5.34 -10.15 -5.34
C VAL A 106 -3.90 -9.68 -5.55
N TYR A 107 -2.96 -10.45 -5.03
CA TYR A 107 -1.52 -10.23 -5.19
C TYR A 107 -0.90 -11.35 -6.01
N ARG A 108 0.07 -11.00 -6.86
CA ARG A 108 0.77 -11.95 -7.73
C ARG A 108 2.06 -12.45 -7.11
N LYS A 109 2.77 -11.55 -6.41
CA LYS A 109 4.11 -11.78 -5.87
C LYS A 109 4.25 -11.32 -4.41
N THR A 110 3.13 -11.00 -3.72
CA THR A 110 3.17 -10.47 -2.37
C THR A 110 2.55 -11.46 -1.37
N GLU A 111 3.33 -11.84 -0.38
CA GLU A 111 2.86 -12.55 0.81
C GLU A 111 2.15 -11.57 1.74
N VAL A 112 0.95 -11.94 2.20
CA VAL A 112 0.10 -11.09 3.02
C VAL A 112 -0.09 -11.70 4.40
N TYR A 113 0.21 -10.91 5.42
CA TYR A 113 0.03 -11.26 6.84
C TYR A 113 -0.96 -10.29 7.48
N VAL A 114 -1.96 -10.82 8.19
CA VAL A 114 -2.94 -10.00 8.91
C VAL A 114 -2.46 -9.79 10.34
N GLY A 115 -1.91 -8.60 10.59
CA GLY A 115 -1.42 -8.19 11.91
C GLY A 115 -2.54 -7.76 12.84
N GLY A 116 -2.43 -8.07 14.13
CA GLY A 116 -3.36 -7.58 15.15
C GLY A 116 -3.26 -6.07 15.35
N HIS A 117 -4.38 -5.45 15.71
CA HIS A 117 -4.44 -4.03 16.03
C HIS A 117 -5.54 -3.75 17.09
N PRO A 118 -5.25 -3.14 18.24
CA PRO A 118 -3.96 -2.53 18.62
C PRO A 118 -2.90 -3.51 19.12
N LEU A 119 -3.28 -4.73 19.51
CA LEU A 119 -2.34 -5.72 20.03
C LEU A 119 -1.76 -6.59 18.91
N PRO A 120 -0.45 -6.87 18.94
CA PRO A 120 0.17 -7.81 18.00
C PRO A 120 -0.46 -9.20 18.09
N ASN A 121 -0.44 -9.96 17.00
CA ASN A 121 -0.83 -11.35 16.93
C ASN A 121 0.28 -12.20 16.30
N GLU A 122 0.14 -13.52 16.35
CA GLU A 122 1.13 -14.45 15.81
C GLU A 122 1.37 -14.29 14.32
N GLU A 123 0.32 -13.98 13.56
CA GLU A 123 0.45 -13.79 12.10
C GLU A 123 1.26 -12.55 11.76
N GLY A 124 1.04 -11.44 12.46
CA GLY A 124 1.86 -10.23 12.32
C GLY A 124 3.31 -10.47 12.70
N ILE A 125 3.57 -11.25 13.76
CA ILE A 125 4.93 -11.64 14.17
C ILE A 125 5.60 -12.47 13.06
N ARG A 126 4.90 -13.45 12.47
CA ARG A 126 5.42 -14.23 11.33
C ARG A 126 5.75 -13.34 10.13
N GLY A 127 4.91 -12.34 9.83
CA GLY A 127 5.19 -11.37 8.78
C GLY A 127 6.45 -10.55 9.03
N CYS A 128 6.65 -10.09 10.28
CA CYS A 128 7.88 -9.42 10.69
C CYS A 128 9.11 -10.33 10.55
N GLN A 129 9.01 -11.58 11.03
CA GLN A 129 10.10 -12.54 10.92
C GLN A 129 10.46 -12.80 9.44
N ARG A 130 9.44 -12.94 8.57
CA ARG A 130 9.66 -13.09 7.13
C ARG A 130 10.43 -11.93 6.51
N MET A 131 10.13 -10.70 6.91
CA MET A 131 10.88 -9.51 6.45
C MET A 131 12.33 -9.53 6.95
N ILE A 132 12.55 -9.94 8.21
CA ILE A 132 13.88 -10.07 8.81
C ILE A 132 14.70 -11.14 8.09
N ASP A 133 14.14 -12.32 7.85
CA ASP A 133 14.81 -13.42 7.16
C ASP A 133 15.29 -13.02 5.75
N ILE A 134 14.49 -12.20 5.05
CA ILE A 134 14.89 -11.63 3.75
C ILE A 134 16.00 -10.59 3.94
N ALA A 135 15.86 -9.70 4.93
CA ALA A 135 16.82 -8.64 5.19
C ALA A 135 18.21 -9.17 5.59
N GLU A 136 18.27 -10.26 6.37
CA GLU A 136 19.52 -10.92 6.74
C GLU A 136 20.28 -11.52 5.56
N GLN A 137 19.58 -11.81 4.46
CA GLN A 137 20.15 -12.37 3.24
C GLN A 137 20.49 -11.30 2.20
N MET A 138 20.42 -10.01 2.56
CA MET A 138 20.71 -8.92 1.62
C MET A 138 22.18 -8.86 1.25
N GLY A 139 22.43 -8.49 -0.01
CA GLY A 139 23.75 -8.32 -0.58
C GLY A 139 23.74 -7.24 -1.66
N PRO A 140 24.89 -6.93 -2.30
CA PRO A 140 24.99 -5.84 -3.25
C PRO A 140 24.18 -6.04 -4.54
N ASP A 141 23.77 -7.27 -4.82
CA ASP A 141 22.93 -7.67 -5.95
C ASP A 141 21.43 -7.69 -5.64
N LYS A 142 21.04 -7.20 -4.46
CA LYS A 142 19.66 -7.20 -3.98
C LYS A 142 19.20 -5.81 -3.56
N MET A 143 17.95 -5.49 -3.79
CA MET A 143 17.31 -4.24 -3.41
C MET A 143 16.09 -4.50 -2.54
N VAL A 144 15.89 -3.69 -1.50
CA VAL A 144 14.67 -3.65 -0.70
C VAL A 144 14.07 -2.25 -0.75
N LEU A 145 12.78 -2.17 -1.04
CA LEU A 145 11.94 -0.99 -0.89
C LEU A 145 11.01 -1.22 0.30
N SER A 146 11.08 -0.36 1.32
CA SER A 146 10.22 -0.49 2.50
C SER A 146 9.39 0.75 2.72
N LEU A 147 8.08 0.55 2.93
CA LEU A 147 7.12 1.60 3.24
C LEU A 147 6.32 1.21 4.49
N THR A 148 6.28 2.12 5.45
CA THR A 148 5.50 1.94 6.67
C THR A 148 4.53 3.11 6.81
N TRP A 149 3.25 2.80 6.99
CA TRP A 149 2.24 3.80 7.31
C TRP A 149 2.01 3.84 8.82
N ALA A 150 2.52 4.88 9.47
CA ALA A 150 2.21 5.19 10.85
C ALA A 150 1.30 6.42 10.89
N ALA A 151 0.18 6.35 11.63
CA ALA A 151 -0.55 7.56 11.97
C ALA A 151 0.34 8.40 12.91
N ALA A 152 0.62 9.65 12.57
CA ALA A 152 1.22 10.57 13.52
C ALA A 152 0.26 10.70 14.71
N VAL A 153 0.71 10.33 15.90
CA VAL A 153 0.00 10.66 17.13
C VAL A 153 0.40 12.11 17.44
N PRO A 154 -0.53 13.07 17.40
CA PRO A 154 -0.20 14.42 17.84
C PRO A 154 0.19 14.36 19.32
N ASN A 155 1.31 14.97 19.66
CA ASN A 155 1.71 15.19 21.04
C ASN A 155 0.70 16.10 21.75
#